data_b94fc1a0d9d24258eb8da0ddf5af1c28
#
_entry.id   b94fc1a0d9d24258eb8da0ddf5af1c28
#
_cell.length_a   1.000
_cell.length_b   1.000
_cell.length_c   1.000
_cell.angle_alpha   90.00
_cell.angle_beta   90.00
_cell.angle_gamma   90.00
#
_symmetry.space_group_name_H-M   'P 1'
#
loop_
_entity.id
_entity.type
_entity.pdbx_description
1 polymer ?
#
loop_
_entity_poly.entity_id
_entity_poly.type
_entity_poly.pdbx_seq_one_letter_code
_entity_poly.pdbx_strand_id
1 'polypeptide(L)'
;MTVGEAMIAGGGQRPDPVVRAVRAIVAPVTRTRAFRWAAPRAMPPVERAIAALTGRSVQLSGLLVPSLILTTTGAKSGVPRDSVLMYTANGDGRAIIAGTSFGREQHPAWTYNLLAHPEAEISVRGRRFAVRASVIDGEAREAAWVLIQRQWPGYRAYERESGRVVRLFLLTLTDELDLAGAPRG
;
A
#
# COMPACT_ATOMS: atom_id res chain seq x y z
N MET A 1 -16.88 14.31 -10.89
CA MET A 1 -16.13 13.09 -10.51
C MET A 1 -15.81 13.24 -9.05
N THR A 2 -16.52 12.50 -8.20
CA THR A 2 -16.36 12.61 -6.74
C THR A 2 -15.00 12.04 -6.29
N VAL A 3 -14.50 12.51 -5.13
CA VAL A 3 -13.22 12.08 -4.53
C VAL A 3 -13.14 10.54 -4.41
N GLY A 4 -14.27 9.88 -4.16
CA GLY A 4 -14.38 8.43 -4.15
C GLY A 4 -14.08 7.75 -5.50
N GLU A 5 -14.48 8.36 -6.61
CA GLU A 5 -14.27 7.77 -7.95
C GLU A 5 -12.80 7.73 -8.38
N ALA A 6 -11.97 8.67 -7.90
CA ALA A 6 -10.55 8.70 -8.26
C ALA A 6 -9.74 7.55 -7.64
N MET A 7 -10.09 7.09 -6.45
CA MET A 7 -9.51 5.87 -5.85
C MET A 7 -10.09 4.60 -6.46
N ILE A 8 -11.39 4.62 -6.82
CA ILE A 8 -12.12 3.47 -7.35
C ILE A 8 -11.76 3.19 -8.81
N ALA A 9 -11.48 4.21 -9.62
CA ALA A 9 -11.17 4.07 -11.05
C ALA A 9 -9.99 3.12 -11.39
N GLY A 10 -9.29 2.63 -10.38
CA GLY A 10 -8.27 1.58 -10.52
C GLY A 10 -8.67 0.20 -10.01
N GLY A 11 -9.80 0.07 -9.28
CA GLY A 11 -10.18 -1.19 -8.63
C GLY A 11 -11.29 -1.98 -9.34
N GLY A 12 -12.07 -1.33 -10.21
CA GLY A 12 -13.22 -1.95 -10.88
C GLY A 12 -12.98 -2.42 -12.31
N GLN A 13 -11.91 -2.00 -12.97
CA GLN A 13 -11.56 -2.54 -14.28
C GLN A 13 -10.87 -3.89 -14.11
N ARG A 14 -11.39 -4.91 -14.81
CA ARG A 14 -10.68 -6.20 -14.94
C ARG A 14 -9.24 -5.89 -15.36
N PRO A 15 -8.23 -6.35 -14.62
CA PRO A 15 -6.85 -6.04 -14.96
C PRO A 15 -6.58 -6.52 -16.38
N ASP A 16 -5.97 -5.65 -17.17
CA ASP A 16 -5.53 -5.89 -18.54
C ASP A 16 -4.87 -7.28 -18.62
N PRO A 17 -5.19 -8.11 -19.62
CA PRO A 17 -4.61 -9.46 -19.75
C PRO A 17 -3.09 -9.46 -19.67
N VAL A 18 -2.44 -8.39 -20.16
CA VAL A 18 -0.99 -8.19 -20.05
C VAL A 18 -0.58 -8.01 -18.57
N VAL A 19 -1.31 -7.22 -17.81
CA VAL A 19 -1.04 -7.02 -16.36
C VAL A 19 -1.24 -8.31 -15.58
N ARG A 20 -2.24 -9.14 -15.95
CA ARG A 20 -2.43 -10.47 -15.36
C ARG A 20 -1.27 -11.42 -15.67
N ALA A 21 -0.82 -11.44 -16.92
CA ALA A 21 0.31 -12.28 -17.34
C ALA A 21 1.59 -11.88 -16.61
N VAL A 22 1.91 -10.58 -16.53
CA VAL A 22 3.07 -10.07 -15.80
C VAL A 22 2.96 -10.40 -14.30
N ARG A 23 1.80 -10.25 -13.69
CA ARG A 23 1.56 -10.63 -12.28
C ARG A 23 1.77 -12.14 -12.04
N ALA A 24 1.33 -12.98 -12.98
CA ALA A 24 1.51 -14.43 -12.88
C ALA A 24 2.99 -14.83 -12.94
N ILE A 25 3.81 -14.09 -13.70
CA ILE A 25 5.25 -14.33 -13.81
C ILE A 25 6.01 -13.75 -12.61
N VAL A 26 5.62 -12.57 -12.14
CA VAL A 26 6.31 -11.89 -11.03
C VAL A 26 5.97 -12.51 -9.67
N ALA A 27 4.74 -12.99 -9.47
CA ALA A 27 4.30 -13.56 -8.19
C ALA A 27 5.17 -14.72 -7.67
N PRO A 28 5.62 -15.70 -8.47
CA PRO A 28 6.51 -16.76 -7.98
C PRO A 28 7.90 -16.24 -7.63
N VAL A 29 8.42 -15.23 -8.38
CA VAL A 29 9.76 -14.66 -8.13
C VAL A 29 9.79 -13.91 -6.79
N THR A 30 8.72 -13.18 -6.46
CA THR A 30 8.62 -12.44 -5.19
C THR A 30 8.57 -13.35 -3.96
N ARG A 31 8.26 -14.63 -4.14
CA ARG A 31 8.21 -15.65 -3.07
C ARG A 31 9.57 -16.28 -2.76
N THR A 32 10.58 -16.08 -3.60
CA THR A 32 11.89 -16.69 -3.37
C THR A 32 12.62 -16.07 -2.18
N ARG A 33 13.38 -16.90 -1.44
CA ARG A 33 14.24 -16.43 -0.34
C ARG A 33 15.24 -15.36 -0.81
N ALA A 34 15.78 -15.54 -2.01
CA ALA A 34 16.71 -14.60 -2.64
C ALA A 34 16.05 -13.23 -2.87
N PHE A 35 14.82 -13.18 -3.40
CA PHE A 35 14.07 -11.93 -3.59
C PHE A 35 13.79 -11.24 -2.26
N ARG A 36 13.34 -11.97 -1.24
CA ARG A 36 13.06 -11.43 0.09
C ARG A 36 14.29 -10.81 0.76
N TRP A 37 15.47 -11.38 0.51
CA TRP A 37 16.73 -10.84 1.02
C TRP A 37 17.23 -9.64 0.20
N ALA A 38 17.11 -9.69 -1.12
CA ALA A 38 17.65 -8.70 -2.04
C ALA A 38 16.74 -7.49 -2.24
N ALA A 39 15.40 -7.69 -2.34
CA ALA A 39 14.47 -6.62 -2.67
C ALA A 39 14.53 -5.42 -1.71
N PRO A 40 14.55 -5.59 -0.37
CA PRO A 40 14.63 -4.45 0.55
C PRO A 40 15.95 -3.68 0.48
N ARG A 41 16.99 -4.28 -0.09
CA ARG A 41 18.32 -3.67 -0.28
C ARG A 41 18.50 -3.06 -1.66
N ALA A 42 17.94 -3.70 -2.68
CA ALA A 42 18.07 -3.29 -4.08
C ALA A 42 17.03 -2.26 -4.51
N MET A 43 15.80 -2.31 -3.96
CA MET A 43 14.72 -1.39 -4.36
C MET A 43 15.05 0.10 -4.08
N PRO A 44 15.53 0.51 -2.88
CA PRO A 44 15.80 1.92 -2.63
C PRO A 44 16.84 2.57 -3.56
N PRO A 45 17.96 1.93 -3.92
CA PRO A 45 18.89 2.50 -4.89
C PRO A 45 18.34 2.52 -6.31
N VAL A 46 17.56 1.51 -6.71
CA VAL A 46 16.92 1.47 -8.03
C VAL A 46 15.87 2.58 -8.17
N GLU A 47 15.02 2.77 -7.18
CA GLU A 47 14.03 3.86 -7.17
C GLU A 47 14.69 5.24 -7.21
N ARG A 48 15.80 5.43 -6.46
CA ARG A 48 16.58 6.67 -6.49
C ARG A 48 17.23 6.92 -7.85
N ALA A 49 17.79 5.89 -8.48
CA ALA A 49 18.38 6.00 -9.81
C ALA A 49 17.33 6.37 -10.87
N ILE A 50 16.15 5.75 -10.82
CA ILE A 50 15.05 6.06 -11.73
C ILE A 50 14.51 7.47 -11.50
N ALA A 51 14.33 7.88 -10.24
CA ALA A 51 13.90 9.24 -9.90
C ALA A 51 14.92 10.29 -10.40
N ALA A 52 16.22 10.01 -10.27
CA ALA A 52 17.28 10.90 -10.77
C ALA A 52 17.31 11.01 -12.30
N LEU A 53 17.04 9.90 -13.01
CA LEU A 53 17.07 9.86 -14.48
C LEU A 53 15.81 10.45 -15.13
N THR A 54 14.66 10.35 -14.46
CA THR A 54 13.37 10.78 -15.04
C THR A 54 12.88 12.11 -14.53
N GLY A 55 13.55 12.73 -13.54
CA GLY A 55 13.12 13.98 -12.89
C GLY A 55 11.74 13.86 -12.22
N ARG A 56 11.19 12.66 -12.14
CA ARG A 56 9.90 12.31 -11.54
C ARG A 56 10.05 11.03 -10.76
N SER A 57 9.41 10.95 -9.63
CA SER A 57 9.18 9.68 -8.91
C SER A 57 8.21 8.80 -9.71
N VAL A 58 8.65 8.30 -10.85
CA VAL A 58 7.91 7.28 -11.60
C VAL A 58 8.06 5.98 -10.81
N GLN A 59 7.04 5.68 -10.03
CA GLN A 59 6.91 4.38 -9.39
C GLN A 59 6.62 3.36 -10.49
N LEU A 60 7.65 2.72 -11.04
CA LEU A 60 7.49 1.60 -12.00
C LEU A 60 6.62 0.49 -11.43
N SER A 61 6.67 0.28 -10.11
CA SER A 61 5.76 -0.61 -9.39
C SER A 61 4.30 -0.13 -9.49
N GLY A 62 4.03 1.17 -9.50
CA GLY A 62 2.69 1.73 -9.62
C GLY A 62 2.03 1.52 -10.97
N LEU A 63 2.80 1.27 -12.04
CA LEU A 63 2.26 0.94 -13.37
C LEU A 63 1.67 -0.47 -13.42
N LEU A 64 2.26 -1.40 -12.65
CA LEU A 64 1.88 -2.82 -12.63
C LEU A 64 1.03 -3.20 -11.41
N VAL A 65 1.09 -2.39 -10.34
CA VAL A 65 0.50 -2.68 -9.04
C VAL A 65 -0.13 -1.42 -8.47
N PRO A 66 -1.41 -1.43 -8.07
CA PRO A 66 -1.99 -0.32 -7.32
C PRO A 66 -1.16 -0.05 -6.06
N SER A 67 -0.44 1.05 -6.05
CA SER A 67 0.40 1.48 -4.94
C SER A 67 0.10 2.92 -4.54
N LEU A 68 0.36 3.23 -3.29
CA LEU A 68 0.25 4.57 -2.72
C LEU A 68 1.50 4.86 -1.87
N ILE A 69 1.79 6.14 -1.65
CA ILE A 69 2.69 6.57 -0.59
C ILE A 69 1.83 6.88 0.61
N LEU A 70 2.12 6.23 1.73
CA LEU A 70 1.50 6.48 3.02
C LEU A 70 2.47 7.32 3.87
N THR A 71 2.06 8.52 4.25
CA THR A 71 2.79 9.39 5.19
C THR A 71 2.15 9.25 6.58
N THR A 72 2.91 8.73 7.54
CA THR A 72 2.46 8.52 8.92
C THR A 72 3.27 9.33 9.90
N THR A 73 2.68 9.75 11.02
CA THR A 73 3.40 10.37 12.15
C THR A 73 4.11 9.30 12.96
N GLY A 74 5.43 9.43 13.12
CA GLY A 74 6.24 8.47 13.86
C GLY A 74 5.78 8.32 15.31
N ALA A 75 5.40 7.10 15.73
CA ALA A 75 4.81 6.80 17.03
C ALA A 75 5.62 7.30 18.23
N LYS A 76 6.96 7.32 18.10
CA LYS A 76 7.85 7.79 19.19
C LYS A 76 8.45 9.17 18.91
N SER A 77 8.68 9.51 17.64
CA SER A 77 9.42 10.71 17.26
C SER A 77 8.53 11.89 16.87
N GLY A 78 7.24 11.64 16.57
CA GLY A 78 6.35 12.64 15.96
C GLY A 78 6.72 13.06 14.54
N VAL A 79 7.85 12.56 13.99
CA VAL A 79 8.35 12.97 12.68
C VAL A 79 7.60 12.22 11.58
N PRO A 80 7.13 12.90 10.51
CA PRO A 80 6.50 12.26 9.36
C PRO A 80 7.42 11.23 8.69
N ARG A 81 6.84 10.11 8.25
CA ARG A 81 7.54 8.98 7.61
C ARG A 81 6.74 8.46 6.44
N ASP A 82 7.38 8.37 5.29
CA ASP A 82 6.79 7.84 4.07
C ASP A 82 7.04 6.34 3.93
N SER A 83 6.03 5.65 3.42
CA SER A 83 6.10 4.22 3.09
C SER A 83 5.35 3.97 1.79
N VAL A 84 6.00 3.32 0.84
CA VAL A 84 5.34 2.88 -0.41
C VAL A 84 4.65 1.55 -0.16
N LEU A 85 3.34 1.51 -0.35
CA LEU A 85 2.51 0.36 -0.03
C LEU A 85 1.60 -0.01 -1.19
N MET A 86 1.37 -1.32 -1.36
CA MET A 86 0.26 -1.80 -2.16
C MET A 86 -1.03 -1.62 -1.40
N TYR A 87 -2.11 -1.29 -2.12
CA TYR A 87 -3.44 -1.18 -1.55
C TYR A 87 -4.47 -1.97 -2.34
N THR A 88 -5.56 -2.32 -1.69
CA THR A 88 -6.74 -2.90 -2.30
C THR A 88 -7.90 -1.94 -2.11
N ALA A 89 -8.50 -1.48 -3.20
CA ALA A 89 -9.67 -0.60 -3.13
C ALA A 89 -10.86 -1.34 -2.49
N ASN A 90 -11.56 -0.66 -1.58
CA ASN A 90 -12.72 -1.19 -0.84
C ASN A 90 -13.96 -0.30 -1.01
N GLY A 91 -14.15 0.32 -2.18
CA GLY A 91 -15.28 1.20 -2.48
C GLY A 91 -15.29 2.49 -1.67
N ASP A 92 -16.14 3.44 -2.05
CA ASP A 92 -16.50 4.68 -1.32
C ASP A 92 -15.34 5.45 -0.70
N GLY A 93 -14.23 5.62 -1.44
CA GLY A 93 -13.06 6.32 -0.91
C GLY A 93 -12.28 5.55 0.16
N ARG A 94 -12.45 4.22 0.24
CA ARG A 94 -11.76 3.37 1.22
C ARG A 94 -10.73 2.47 0.54
N ALA A 95 -9.64 2.21 1.25
CA ALA A 95 -8.59 1.31 0.80
C ALA A 95 -8.10 0.41 1.95
N ILE A 96 -7.76 -0.83 1.63
CA ILE A 96 -7.16 -1.77 2.56
C ILE A 96 -5.66 -1.82 2.30
N ILE A 97 -4.85 -1.71 3.36
CA ILE A 97 -3.41 -1.92 3.36
C ILE A 97 -3.02 -3.03 4.33
N ALA A 98 -1.97 -3.78 4.00
CA ALA A 98 -1.54 -4.94 4.76
C ALA A 98 -0.07 -4.85 5.16
N GLY A 99 0.22 -5.01 6.45
CA GLY A 99 1.55 -4.95 7.04
C GLY A 99 2.36 -6.24 6.86
N THR A 100 2.47 -6.76 5.64
CA THR A 100 3.15 -8.03 5.36
C THR A 100 4.66 -7.99 5.55
N SER A 101 5.31 -6.83 5.31
CA SER A 101 6.77 -6.66 5.45
C SER A 101 7.59 -7.75 4.73
N PHE A 102 7.11 -8.23 3.56
CA PHE A 102 7.74 -9.34 2.81
C PHE A 102 7.95 -10.62 3.64
N GLY A 103 7.06 -10.92 4.58
CA GLY A 103 7.14 -12.10 5.45
C GLY A 103 8.20 -12.02 6.55
N ARG A 104 8.68 -10.83 6.92
CA ARG A 104 9.55 -10.65 8.08
C ARG A 104 8.77 -10.88 9.37
N GLU A 105 9.45 -11.36 10.41
CA GLU A 105 8.87 -11.58 11.74
C GLU A 105 8.37 -10.29 12.40
N GLN A 106 9.06 -9.17 12.17
CA GLN A 106 8.67 -7.88 12.73
C GLN A 106 7.62 -7.17 11.85
N HIS A 107 6.64 -6.56 12.52
CA HIS A 107 5.71 -5.66 11.85
C HIS A 107 6.43 -4.43 11.28
N PRO A 108 6.03 -3.93 10.11
CA PRO A 108 6.58 -2.68 9.58
C PRO A 108 6.27 -1.49 10.49
N ALA A 109 7.21 -0.55 10.58
CA ALA A 109 7.14 0.59 11.49
C ALA A 109 5.85 1.43 11.33
N TRP A 110 5.38 1.61 10.09
CA TRP A 110 4.17 2.38 9.81
C TRP A 110 2.92 1.81 10.49
N THR A 111 2.87 0.50 10.77
CA THR A 111 1.74 -0.09 11.49
C THR A 111 1.68 0.34 12.96
N TYR A 112 2.83 0.55 13.59
CA TYR A 112 2.90 1.11 14.94
C TYR A 112 2.56 2.60 14.94
N ASN A 113 2.95 3.31 13.89
CA ASN A 113 2.62 4.71 13.71
C ASN A 113 1.10 4.89 13.63
N LEU A 114 0.42 4.12 12.78
CA LEU A 114 -1.05 4.18 12.64
C LEU A 114 -1.81 3.73 13.89
N LEU A 115 -1.24 2.83 14.70
CA LEU A 115 -1.83 2.46 16.00
C LEU A 115 -1.74 3.60 17.01
N ALA A 116 -0.67 4.39 16.98
CA ALA A 116 -0.48 5.53 17.86
C ALA A 116 -1.19 6.79 17.35
N HIS A 117 -1.14 7.02 16.04
CA HIS A 117 -1.69 8.19 15.34
C HIS A 117 -2.45 7.71 14.11
N PRO A 118 -3.78 7.54 14.20
CA PRO A 118 -4.59 6.99 13.11
C PRO A 118 -4.78 7.95 11.93
N GLU A 119 -4.54 9.24 12.12
CA GLU A 119 -4.54 10.24 11.05
C GLU A 119 -3.26 10.12 10.23
N ALA A 120 -3.43 10.09 8.90
CA ALA A 120 -2.33 9.95 7.97
C ALA A 120 -2.66 10.66 6.65
N GLU A 121 -1.66 10.75 5.78
CA GLU A 121 -1.87 11.20 4.42
C GLU A 121 -1.53 10.08 3.44
N ILE A 122 -2.20 10.07 2.30
CA ILE A 122 -1.82 9.22 1.18
C ILE A 122 -1.60 10.03 -0.09
N SER A 123 -0.61 9.61 -0.86
CA SER A 123 -0.43 10.11 -2.22
C SER A 123 -0.67 8.96 -3.19
N VAL A 124 -1.62 9.12 -4.09
CA VAL A 124 -1.99 8.15 -5.10
C VAL A 124 -2.26 8.84 -6.43
N ARG A 125 -1.60 8.39 -7.50
CA ARG A 125 -1.74 8.95 -8.85
C ARG A 125 -1.53 10.46 -8.93
N GLY A 126 -0.60 11.01 -8.16
CA GLY A 126 -0.29 12.44 -8.14
C GLY A 126 -1.27 13.31 -7.35
N ARG A 127 -2.27 12.72 -6.67
CA ARG A 127 -3.19 13.43 -5.78
C ARG A 127 -2.90 13.07 -4.33
N ARG A 128 -3.13 13.98 -3.42
CA ARG A 128 -2.93 13.80 -1.98
C ARG A 128 -4.27 13.82 -1.26
N PHE A 129 -4.40 12.99 -0.25
CA PHE A 129 -5.62 12.87 0.55
C PHE A 129 -5.26 12.69 2.02
N ALA A 130 -6.02 13.35 2.88
CA ALA A 130 -6.06 13.02 4.29
C ALA A 130 -6.90 11.75 4.47
N VAL A 131 -6.45 10.88 5.34
CA VAL A 131 -7.12 9.61 5.64
C VAL A 131 -7.11 9.34 7.13
N ARG A 132 -8.13 8.62 7.59
CA ARG A 132 -8.15 8.02 8.92
C ARG A 132 -8.00 6.50 8.78
N ALA A 133 -7.05 5.92 9.51
CA ALA A 133 -6.82 4.49 9.54
C ALA A 133 -7.59 3.83 10.69
N SER A 134 -8.18 2.68 10.44
CA SER A 134 -8.73 1.79 11.46
C SER A 134 -8.21 0.37 11.29
N VAL A 135 -7.96 -0.32 12.38
CA VAL A 135 -7.56 -1.73 12.35
C VAL A 135 -8.73 -2.58 11.86
N ILE A 136 -8.44 -3.53 10.98
CA ILE A 136 -9.42 -4.54 10.55
C ILE A 136 -9.15 -5.83 11.32
N ASP A 137 -10.08 -6.22 12.17
CA ASP A 137 -10.05 -7.43 12.97
C ASP A 137 -11.36 -8.24 12.86
N GLY A 138 -11.47 -9.30 13.66
CA GLY A 138 -12.67 -10.14 13.71
C GLY A 138 -13.12 -10.65 12.34
N GLU A 139 -14.43 -10.66 12.11
CA GLU A 139 -15.05 -11.13 10.87
C GLU A 139 -14.67 -10.26 9.66
N ALA A 140 -14.53 -8.95 9.84
CA ALA A 140 -14.13 -8.02 8.78
C ALA A 140 -12.75 -8.36 8.20
N ARG A 141 -11.88 -9.00 8.98
CA ARG A 141 -10.55 -9.43 8.56
C ARG A 141 -10.61 -10.48 7.46
N GLU A 142 -11.49 -11.47 7.56
CA GLU A 142 -11.62 -12.51 6.55
C GLU A 142 -12.16 -11.94 5.23
N ALA A 143 -13.14 -11.04 5.31
CA ALA A 143 -13.65 -10.32 4.14
C ALA A 143 -12.55 -9.49 3.46
N ALA A 144 -11.72 -8.79 4.24
CA ALA A 144 -10.57 -8.04 3.74
C ALA A 144 -9.56 -8.95 3.03
N TRP A 145 -9.24 -10.12 3.60
CA TRP A 145 -8.35 -11.09 2.96
C TRP A 145 -8.91 -11.64 1.64
N VAL A 146 -10.21 -11.86 1.53
CA VAL A 146 -10.85 -12.26 0.27
C VAL A 146 -10.61 -11.19 -0.81
N LEU A 147 -10.79 -9.91 -0.49
CA LEU A 147 -10.56 -8.81 -1.42
C LEU A 147 -9.08 -8.71 -1.81
N ILE A 148 -8.17 -8.77 -0.84
CA ILE A 148 -6.73 -8.74 -1.07
C ILE A 148 -6.30 -9.91 -1.97
N GLN A 149 -6.75 -11.12 -1.70
CA GLN A 149 -6.36 -12.31 -2.46
C GLN A 149 -6.94 -12.35 -3.88
N ARG A 150 -8.10 -11.73 -4.14
CA ARG A 150 -8.61 -11.53 -5.51
C ARG A 150 -7.65 -10.70 -6.35
N GLN A 151 -7.02 -9.70 -5.75
CA GLN A 151 -6.04 -8.84 -6.42
C GLN A 151 -4.65 -9.49 -6.44
N TRP A 152 -4.26 -10.17 -5.35
CA TRP A 152 -2.95 -10.80 -5.14
C TRP A 152 -3.11 -12.23 -4.63
N PRO A 153 -3.26 -13.22 -5.52
CA PRO A 153 -3.31 -14.62 -5.13
C PRO A 153 -2.08 -15.02 -4.31
N GLY A 154 -2.31 -15.60 -3.13
CA GLY A 154 -1.26 -16.07 -2.23
C GLY A 154 -0.62 -14.99 -1.34
N TYR A 155 -1.11 -13.76 -1.33
CA TYR A 155 -0.57 -12.70 -0.45
C TYR A 155 -0.70 -13.04 1.04
N ARG A 156 -1.76 -13.76 1.42
CA ARG A 156 -1.95 -14.27 2.79
C ARG A 156 -0.88 -15.28 3.23
N ALA A 157 -0.13 -15.87 2.29
CA ALA A 157 0.96 -16.78 2.63
C ALA A 157 2.01 -16.13 3.55
N TYR A 158 2.17 -14.81 3.48
CA TYR A 158 3.07 -14.07 4.38
C TYR A 158 2.71 -14.21 5.86
N GLU A 159 1.45 -14.45 6.24
CA GLU A 159 1.09 -14.76 7.63
C GLU A 159 1.72 -16.08 8.08
N ARG A 160 1.56 -17.13 7.25
CA ARG A 160 2.12 -18.45 7.56
C ARG A 160 3.65 -18.45 7.59
N GLU A 161 4.25 -17.73 6.64
CA GLU A 161 5.71 -17.65 6.51
C GLU A 161 6.38 -16.85 7.62
N SER A 162 5.73 -15.78 8.10
CA SER A 162 6.26 -14.94 9.17
C SER A 162 5.94 -15.44 10.57
N GLY A 163 5.00 -16.38 10.70
CA GLY A 163 4.51 -16.88 11.99
C GLY A 163 3.70 -15.85 12.81
N ARG A 164 3.32 -14.70 12.19
CA ARG A 164 2.59 -13.63 12.87
C ARG A 164 1.29 -13.27 12.15
N VAL A 165 0.34 -12.74 12.91
CA VAL A 165 -0.88 -12.17 12.36
C VAL A 165 -0.53 -10.84 11.65
N VAL A 166 -0.72 -10.76 10.34
CA VAL A 166 -0.47 -9.54 9.56
C VAL A 166 -1.50 -8.47 9.94
N ARG A 167 -1.07 -7.29 10.34
CA ARG A 167 -1.97 -6.17 10.62
C ARG A 167 -2.58 -5.66 9.33
N LEU A 168 -3.91 -5.57 9.30
CA LEU A 168 -4.68 -4.97 8.21
C LEU A 168 -5.26 -3.65 8.70
N PHE A 169 -5.24 -2.64 7.83
CA PHE A 169 -5.85 -1.34 8.11
C PHE A 169 -6.79 -0.95 6.99
N LEU A 170 -7.94 -0.41 7.35
CA LEU A 170 -8.84 0.31 6.46
C LEU A 170 -8.46 1.79 6.53
N LEU A 171 -8.13 2.36 5.40
CA LEU A 171 -7.96 3.79 5.21
C LEU A 171 -9.26 4.35 4.67
N THR A 172 -9.85 5.32 5.37
CA THR A 172 -11.04 6.05 4.94
C THR A 172 -10.63 7.48 4.61
N LEU A 173 -10.95 7.95 3.41
CA LEU A 173 -10.70 9.33 3.02
C LEU A 173 -11.50 10.28 3.90
N THR A 174 -10.84 11.34 4.36
CA THR A 174 -11.48 12.44 5.10
C THR A 174 -11.50 13.71 4.26
N ASP A 175 -10.43 13.98 3.49
CA ASP A 175 -10.30 15.19 2.68
C ASP A 175 -9.38 14.99 1.48
N GLU A 176 -9.53 15.82 0.43
CA GLU A 176 -8.52 15.97 -0.60
C GLU A 176 -7.63 17.17 -0.27
N LEU A 177 -6.31 16.97 -0.34
CA LEU A 177 -5.33 17.98 -0.01
C LEU A 177 -4.77 18.64 -1.28
N ASP A 178 -4.43 19.92 -1.19
CA ASP A 178 -3.64 20.61 -2.22
C ASP A 178 -2.16 20.18 -2.17
N LEU A 179 -1.31 20.79 -3.00
CA LEU A 179 0.12 20.49 -3.02
C LEU A 179 0.84 20.94 -1.73
N ALA A 180 0.28 21.90 -1.00
CA ALA A 180 0.81 22.39 0.26
C ALA A 180 0.33 21.55 1.47
N GLY A 181 -0.64 20.63 1.25
CA GLY A 181 -1.22 19.80 2.31
C GLY A 181 -2.43 20.43 3.00
N ALA A 182 -3.00 21.51 2.45
CA ALA A 182 -4.23 22.11 2.94
C ALA A 182 -5.47 21.43 2.32
N PRO A 183 -6.60 21.31 3.04
CA PRO A 183 -7.84 20.79 2.47
C PRO A 183 -8.30 21.61 1.27
N ARG A 184 -8.74 20.94 0.21
CA ARG A 184 -9.42 21.59 -0.91
C ARG A 184 -10.87 21.77 -0.56
N GLY A 185 -11.27 23.02 -0.32
CA GLY A 185 -12.65 23.41 -0.09
C GLY A 185 -13.59 23.12 -1.27
#